data_6521413ff62e27dea87fe7933fe5f6ac
#
_entry.id   6521413ff62e27dea87fe7933fe5f6ac
#
_cell.length_a   1.000
_cell.length_b   1.000
_cell.length_c   1.000
_cell.angle_alpha   90.00
_cell.angle_beta   90.00
_cell.angle_gamma   90.00
#
_symmetry.space_group_name_H-M   'P 1'
#
loop_
_entity.id
_entity.type
_entity.pdbx_description
1 polymer ?
#
loop_
_entity_poly.entity_id
_entity_poly.type
_entity_poly.pdbx_seq_one_letter_code
_entity_poly.pdbx_strand_id
1 'polypeptide(L)'
;KELEGDEPINFLQKQGVLSYIKTHQVKTDFNFEFTPEEQERILSSFEEGLSPELIKKMGEDVERNICIFGELSNLYEQNLSTIVFACSLKHTKLLHKICILSGMKVAKIDDKTSNQNRKQIVQDFKNKEIKIIFNYGVLSTGFDAPGTEAILIARPTTSPVIYSQMLGRGLRGPKFGGKSECLLIDLKDNLLGLPDEKTCFT
;
A
#
# COMPACT_ATOMS: atom_id res chain seq x y z
N LYS A 1 12.51 -31.46 -5.12
CA LYS A 1 11.71 -32.39 -5.99
C LYS A 1 10.22 -32.00 -6.09
N GLU A 2 9.71 -31.02 -5.31
CA GLU A 2 8.29 -30.64 -5.26
C GLU A 2 7.97 -29.34 -6.04
N LEU A 3 8.95 -28.72 -6.70
CA LEU A 3 8.80 -27.47 -7.48
C LEU A 3 8.64 -27.71 -8.98
N GLU A 4 8.63 -28.97 -9.44
CA GLU A 4 8.40 -29.30 -10.86
C GLU A 4 6.89 -29.22 -11.14
N GLY A 5 6.41 -28.07 -11.59
CA GLY A 5 5.08 -27.89 -12.17
C GLY A 5 4.24 -26.70 -11.66
N ASP A 6 4.52 -26.15 -10.49
CA ASP A 6 3.83 -24.94 -9.99
C ASP A 6 4.79 -23.76 -10.00
N GLU A 7 4.31 -22.59 -10.42
CA GLU A 7 5.05 -21.33 -10.18
C GLU A 7 5.31 -21.19 -8.67
N PRO A 8 6.52 -20.73 -8.24
CA PRO A 8 6.92 -20.70 -6.83
C PRO A 8 5.89 -20.02 -5.90
N ILE A 9 5.19 -19.02 -6.40
CA ILE A 9 4.17 -18.29 -5.63
C ILE A 9 2.93 -19.14 -5.41
N ASN A 10 2.43 -19.80 -6.44
CA ASN A 10 1.28 -20.70 -6.35
C ASN A 10 1.54 -21.82 -5.35
N PHE A 11 2.75 -22.38 -5.34
CA PHE A 11 3.17 -23.37 -4.36
C PHE A 11 3.10 -22.80 -2.93
N LEU A 12 3.68 -21.61 -2.68
CA LEU A 12 3.69 -20.98 -1.37
C LEU A 12 2.28 -20.60 -0.89
N GLN A 13 1.38 -20.21 -1.81
CA GLN A 13 -0.03 -19.95 -1.51
C GLN A 13 -0.77 -21.22 -1.12
N LYS A 14 -0.61 -22.31 -1.89
CA LYS A 14 -1.17 -23.64 -1.56
C LYS A 14 -0.69 -24.14 -0.21
N GLN A 15 0.56 -23.86 0.15
CA GLN A 15 1.12 -24.22 1.46
C GLN A 15 0.67 -23.30 2.59
N GLY A 16 -0.12 -22.24 2.33
CA GLY A 16 -0.53 -21.26 3.33
C GLY A 16 0.61 -20.38 3.87
N VAL A 17 1.73 -20.33 3.15
CA VAL A 17 2.87 -19.44 3.43
C VAL A 17 2.56 -18.02 2.99
N LEU A 18 1.93 -17.89 1.80
CA LEU A 18 1.46 -16.62 1.25
C LEU A 18 -0.06 -16.59 1.15
N SER A 19 -0.63 -15.40 1.28
CA SER A 19 -2.04 -15.11 1.02
C SER A 19 -2.31 -15.05 -0.48
N TYR A 20 -3.53 -15.39 -0.89
CA TYR A 20 -4.02 -15.05 -2.22
C TYR A 20 -4.35 -13.57 -2.29
N ILE A 21 -3.99 -12.90 -3.39
CA ILE A 21 -4.31 -11.50 -3.62
C ILE A 21 -5.63 -11.41 -4.39
N LYS A 22 -6.56 -10.61 -3.85
CA LYS A 22 -7.73 -10.12 -4.58
C LYS A 22 -7.52 -8.65 -4.90
N THR A 23 -7.33 -8.32 -6.17
CA THR A 23 -7.06 -6.96 -6.60
C THR A 23 -8.34 -6.22 -6.93
N HIS A 24 -8.51 -5.05 -6.32
CA HIS A 24 -9.50 -4.04 -6.66
C HIS A 24 -8.78 -2.80 -7.19
N GLN A 25 -8.93 -2.54 -8.50
CA GLN A 25 -8.34 -1.37 -9.13
C GLN A 25 -9.30 -0.20 -9.06
N VAL A 26 -8.88 0.88 -8.42
CA VAL A 26 -9.62 2.13 -8.33
C VAL A 26 -9.09 3.08 -9.40
N LYS A 27 -9.94 3.43 -10.37
CA LYS A 27 -9.60 4.47 -11.35
C LYS A 27 -9.81 5.82 -10.70
N THR A 28 -8.80 6.66 -10.75
CA THR A 28 -8.91 8.06 -10.36
C THR A 28 -9.06 8.90 -11.63
N ASP A 29 -9.83 9.97 -11.55
CA ASP A 29 -9.91 10.98 -12.64
C ASP A 29 -8.71 11.93 -12.59
N PHE A 30 -7.66 11.52 -11.91
CA PHE A 30 -6.42 12.26 -11.79
C PHE A 30 -5.73 12.30 -13.15
N ASN A 31 -5.88 13.42 -13.85
CA ASN A 31 -5.23 13.70 -15.10
C ASN A 31 -4.09 14.67 -14.86
N PHE A 32 -2.89 14.22 -15.16
CA PHE A 32 -1.71 15.09 -15.16
C PHE A 32 -1.49 15.65 -16.55
N GLU A 33 -1.64 16.96 -16.68
CA GLU A 33 -1.03 17.67 -17.79
C GLU A 33 0.45 17.87 -17.46
N PHE A 34 1.28 17.02 -18.02
CA PHE A 34 2.73 17.22 -17.97
C PHE A 34 3.14 18.19 -19.07
N THR A 35 4.00 19.14 -18.73
CA THR A 35 4.73 19.85 -19.79
C THR A 35 5.62 18.83 -20.55
N PRO A 36 5.96 19.11 -21.81
CA PRO A 36 6.86 18.23 -22.59
C PRO A 36 8.18 17.94 -21.84
N GLU A 37 8.70 18.89 -21.10
CA GLU A 37 9.93 18.77 -20.30
C GLU A 37 9.72 17.86 -19.07
N GLU A 38 8.55 17.92 -18.44
CA GLU A 38 8.20 17.00 -17.34
C GLU A 38 8.00 15.58 -17.86
N GLN A 39 7.39 15.41 -19.03
CA GLN A 39 7.23 14.10 -19.69
C GLN A 39 8.59 13.48 -20.02
N GLU A 40 9.51 14.24 -20.58
CA GLU A 40 10.86 13.79 -20.91
C GLU A 40 11.64 13.42 -19.65
N ARG A 41 11.52 14.20 -18.57
CA ARG A 41 12.13 13.88 -17.27
C ARG A 41 11.55 12.60 -16.67
N ILE A 42 10.25 12.41 -16.72
CA ILE A 42 9.60 11.20 -16.20
C ILE A 42 10.06 9.99 -17.01
N LEU A 43 10.10 10.09 -18.33
CA LEU A 43 10.56 9.00 -19.19
C LEU A 43 12.05 8.70 -19.01
N SER A 44 12.90 9.71 -18.82
CA SER A 44 14.34 9.51 -18.58
C SER A 44 14.66 9.05 -17.16
N SER A 45 13.83 9.40 -16.17
CA SER A 45 14.02 9.01 -14.76
C SER A 45 13.26 7.76 -14.35
N PHE A 46 12.73 6.99 -15.31
CA PHE A 46 11.97 5.77 -15.00
C PHE A 46 12.80 4.78 -14.18
N GLU A 47 14.12 4.75 -14.38
CA GLU A 47 15.07 3.97 -13.56
C GLU A 47 15.32 4.61 -12.18
N GLU A 48 15.17 5.93 -12.04
CA GLU A 48 15.42 6.68 -10.81
C GLU A 48 14.16 6.84 -9.94
N GLY A 49 12.98 6.54 -10.49
CA GLY A 49 11.68 6.69 -9.82
C GLY A 49 10.94 7.97 -10.20
N LEU A 50 9.72 8.12 -9.69
CA LEU A 50 8.88 9.30 -9.96
C LEU A 50 9.43 10.55 -9.28
N SER A 51 9.32 11.69 -9.96
CA SER A 51 9.83 12.96 -9.42
C SER A 51 9.14 13.33 -8.09
N PRO A 52 9.88 13.93 -7.15
CA PRO A 52 9.32 14.40 -5.88
C PRO A 52 8.14 15.37 -6.04
N GLU A 53 8.19 16.21 -7.09
CA GLU A 53 7.13 17.18 -7.41
C GLU A 53 5.85 16.45 -7.81
N LEU A 54 5.95 15.43 -8.66
CA LEU A 54 4.81 14.62 -9.07
C LEU A 54 4.20 13.90 -7.86
N ILE A 55 5.00 13.21 -7.07
CA ILE A 55 4.55 12.52 -5.85
C ILE A 55 3.86 13.50 -4.90
N LYS A 56 4.38 14.72 -4.78
CA LYS A 56 3.78 15.78 -3.95
C LYS A 56 2.43 16.20 -4.51
N LYS A 57 2.33 16.53 -5.81
CA LYS A 57 1.09 16.91 -6.47
C LYS A 57 0.02 15.83 -6.31
N MET A 58 0.35 14.56 -6.53
CA MET A 58 -0.57 13.42 -6.34
C MET A 58 -1.07 13.30 -4.90
N GLY A 59 -0.20 13.55 -3.92
CA GLY A 59 -0.58 13.54 -2.51
C GLY A 59 -1.41 14.76 -2.07
N GLU A 60 -1.41 15.83 -2.83
CA GLU A 60 -2.16 17.06 -2.55
C GLU A 60 -3.45 17.18 -3.38
N ASP A 61 -3.65 16.32 -4.37
CA ASP A 61 -4.84 16.33 -5.22
C ASP A 61 -6.11 15.97 -4.41
N VAL A 62 -7.11 16.84 -4.51
CA VAL A 62 -8.33 16.75 -3.69
C VAL A 62 -9.22 15.60 -4.15
N GLU A 63 -9.48 15.49 -5.45
CA GLU A 63 -10.36 14.46 -6.03
C GLU A 63 -9.79 13.06 -5.77
N ARG A 64 -8.48 12.92 -5.98
CA ARG A 64 -7.76 11.68 -5.67
C ARG A 64 -7.88 11.32 -4.18
N ASN A 65 -7.73 12.29 -3.29
CA ASN A 65 -7.85 12.07 -1.86
C ASN A 65 -9.29 11.74 -1.42
N ILE A 66 -10.30 12.26 -2.11
CA ILE A 66 -11.71 11.87 -1.90
C ILE A 66 -11.91 10.40 -2.29
N CYS A 67 -11.38 9.94 -3.44
CA CYS A 67 -11.42 8.54 -3.83
C CYS A 67 -10.73 7.64 -2.79
N ILE A 68 -9.52 8.01 -2.35
CA ILE A 68 -8.78 7.27 -1.32
C ILE A 68 -9.60 7.17 -0.02
N PHE A 69 -10.19 8.28 0.42
CA PHE A 69 -10.99 8.30 1.64
C PHE A 69 -12.25 7.43 1.52
N GLY A 70 -12.90 7.42 0.35
CA GLY A 70 -14.02 6.52 0.06
C GLY A 70 -13.64 5.05 0.24
N GLU A 71 -12.50 4.62 -0.35
CA GLU A 71 -11.99 3.25 -0.18
C GLU A 71 -11.64 2.95 1.28
N LEU A 72 -11.00 3.88 2.00
CA LEU A 72 -10.68 3.70 3.41
C LEU A 72 -11.94 3.55 4.27
N SER A 73 -13.01 4.31 3.96
CA SER A 73 -14.30 4.19 4.64
C SER A 73 -14.91 2.82 4.41
N ASN A 74 -14.95 2.34 3.16
CA ASN A 74 -15.44 1.02 2.80
C ASN A 74 -14.69 -0.10 3.53
N LEU A 75 -13.34 -0.03 3.56
CA LEU A 75 -12.49 -1.02 4.25
C LEU A 75 -12.73 -0.99 5.76
N TYR A 76 -12.89 0.21 6.33
CA TYR A 76 -13.15 0.39 7.76
C TYR A 76 -14.51 -0.18 8.18
N GLU A 77 -15.57 0.06 7.39
CA GLU A 77 -16.92 -0.48 7.60
C GLU A 77 -16.94 -2.00 7.50
N GLN A 78 -16.18 -2.57 6.55
CA GLN A 78 -15.99 -4.02 6.43
C GLN A 78 -15.13 -4.62 7.54
N ASN A 79 -14.63 -3.81 8.48
CA ASN A 79 -13.78 -4.23 9.59
C ASN A 79 -12.46 -4.91 9.14
N LEU A 80 -11.91 -4.51 8.00
CA LEU A 80 -10.67 -5.05 7.45
C LEU A 80 -9.46 -4.33 8.03
N SER A 81 -8.52 -5.10 8.59
CA SER A 81 -7.23 -4.59 9.06
C SER A 81 -6.37 -4.17 7.87
N THR A 82 -6.17 -2.87 7.69
CA THR A 82 -5.64 -2.28 6.46
C THR A 82 -4.29 -1.58 6.67
N ILE A 83 -3.34 -1.80 5.77
CA ILE A 83 -2.11 -0.99 5.65
C ILE A 83 -2.24 -0.06 4.45
N VAL A 84 -1.91 1.21 4.64
CA VAL A 84 -1.94 2.25 3.61
C VAL A 84 -0.54 2.76 3.32
N PHE A 85 -0.13 2.73 2.07
CA PHE A 85 1.12 3.32 1.60
C PHE A 85 0.85 4.67 0.95
N ALA A 86 1.15 5.74 1.66
CA ALA A 86 0.91 7.11 1.20
C ALA A 86 2.08 7.69 0.39
N CYS A 87 1.82 8.70 -0.44
CA CYS A 87 2.80 9.35 -1.31
C CYS A 87 3.95 10.01 -0.53
N SER A 88 3.63 10.65 0.60
CA SER A 88 4.57 11.45 1.39
C SER A 88 4.17 11.47 2.86
N LEU A 89 5.08 11.95 3.72
CA LEU A 89 4.76 12.18 5.13
C LEU A 89 3.61 13.20 5.31
N LYS A 90 3.54 14.22 4.44
CA LYS A 90 2.45 15.21 4.44
C LYS A 90 1.12 14.56 4.08
N HIS A 91 1.11 13.72 3.04
CA HIS A 91 -0.06 12.95 2.61
C HIS A 91 -0.51 11.95 3.70
N THR A 92 0.43 11.25 4.33
CA THR A 92 0.15 10.37 5.48
C THR A 92 -0.56 11.13 6.60
N LYS A 93 -0.07 12.31 6.97
CA LYS A 93 -0.67 13.16 8.01
C LYS A 93 -2.07 13.64 7.63
N LEU A 94 -2.28 14.00 6.36
CA LEU A 94 -3.57 14.44 5.83
C LEU A 94 -4.61 13.33 5.95
N LEU A 95 -4.35 12.16 5.35
CA LEU A 95 -5.26 11.02 5.36
C LEU A 95 -5.55 10.53 6.78
N HIS A 96 -4.52 10.42 7.61
CA HIS A 96 -4.65 10.04 9.02
C HIS A 96 -5.57 11.02 9.77
N LYS A 97 -5.39 12.34 9.58
CA LYS A 97 -6.21 13.35 10.25
C LYS A 97 -7.67 13.31 9.79
N ILE A 98 -7.92 13.14 8.48
CA ILE A 98 -9.27 13.01 7.95
C ILE A 98 -9.97 11.79 8.56
N CYS A 99 -9.30 10.63 8.60
CA CYS A 99 -9.86 9.42 9.20
C CYS A 99 -10.17 9.58 10.70
N ILE A 100 -9.31 10.24 11.47
CA ILE A 100 -9.59 10.54 12.89
C ILE A 100 -10.82 11.43 13.02
N LEU A 101 -10.93 12.50 12.23
CA LEU A 101 -12.08 13.41 12.25
C LEU A 101 -13.39 12.71 11.88
N SER A 102 -13.31 11.64 11.09
CA SER A 102 -14.44 10.78 10.75
C SER A 102 -14.70 9.66 11.78
N GLY A 103 -14.04 9.69 12.94
CA GLY A 103 -14.24 8.72 14.03
C GLY A 103 -13.57 7.37 13.83
N MET A 104 -12.68 7.22 12.83
CA MET A 104 -11.99 5.96 12.58
C MET A 104 -10.83 5.73 13.56
N LYS A 105 -10.65 4.49 13.99
CA LYS A 105 -9.52 4.06 14.83
C LYS A 105 -8.31 3.75 13.95
N VAL A 106 -7.42 4.71 13.82
CA VAL A 106 -6.27 4.66 12.90
C VAL A 106 -4.97 5.07 13.58
N ALA A 107 -3.85 4.59 13.06
CA ALA A 107 -2.52 5.03 13.47
C ALA A 107 -1.65 5.34 12.26
N LYS A 108 -0.51 5.99 12.50
CA LYS A 108 0.52 6.19 11.49
C LYS A 108 1.88 5.72 12.01
N ILE A 109 2.68 5.17 11.11
CA ILE A 109 4.06 4.78 11.36
C ILE A 109 4.95 5.48 10.34
N ASP A 110 5.94 6.20 10.84
CA ASP A 110 6.95 6.90 10.06
C ASP A 110 8.35 6.67 10.66
N ASP A 111 9.37 7.29 10.09
CA ASP A 111 10.77 7.21 10.53
C ASP A 111 10.98 7.73 11.95
N LYS A 112 10.13 8.65 12.41
CA LYS A 112 10.17 9.24 13.77
C LYS A 112 9.43 8.43 14.81
N THR A 113 8.69 7.40 14.42
CA THR A 113 7.95 6.55 15.36
C THR A 113 8.92 5.66 16.11
N SER A 114 8.97 5.79 17.43
CA SER A 114 9.86 4.99 18.29
C SER A 114 9.54 3.50 18.20
N ASN A 115 10.54 2.65 18.48
CA ASN A 115 10.35 1.20 18.46
C ASN A 115 9.27 0.73 19.45
N GLN A 116 9.15 1.37 20.60
CA GLN A 116 8.12 1.05 21.58
C GLN A 116 6.72 1.38 21.05
N ASN A 117 6.53 2.57 20.47
CA ASN A 117 5.25 2.96 19.88
C ASN A 117 4.88 2.07 18.68
N ARG A 118 5.87 1.67 17.85
CA ARG A 118 5.62 0.74 16.74
C ARG A 118 5.10 -0.60 17.24
N LYS A 119 5.71 -1.16 18.29
CA LYS A 119 5.26 -2.42 18.89
C LYS A 119 3.83 -2.30 19.43
N GLN A 120 3.52 -1.18 20.10
CA GLN A 120 2.17 -0.95 20.61
C GLN A 120 1.15 -0.84 19.49
N ILE A 121 1.42 -0.01 18.45
CA ILE A 121 0.54 0.13 17.29
C ILE A 121 0.28 -1.22 16.60
N VAL A 122 1.32 -2.05 16.44
CA VAL A 122 1.18 -3.40 15.86
C VAL A 122 0.31 -4.29 16.73
N GLN A 123 0.47 -4.22 18.05
CA GLN A 123 -0.36 -5.00 18.98
C GLN A 123 -1.83 -4.55 18.93
N ASP A 124 -2.08 -3.24 18.93
CA ASP A 124 -3.42 -2.68 18.85
C ASP A 124 -4.09 -3.01 17.50
N PHE A 125 -3.29 -3.04 16.42
CA PHE A 125 -3.75 -3.48 15.09
C PHE A 125 -4.12 -4.97 15.07
N LYS A 126 -3.32 -5.82 15.69
CA LYS A 126 -3.63 -7.25 15.86
C LYS A 126 -4.94 -7.46 16.64
N ASN A 127 -5.16 -6.67 17.67
CA ASN A 127 -6.36 -6.72 18.51
C ASN A 127 -7.58 -6.04 17.86
N LYS A 128 -7.42 -5.47 16.66
CA LYS A 128 -8.44 -4.67 15.95
C LYS A 128 -8.90 -3.41 16.73
N GLU A 129 -8.09 -2.95 17.68
CA GLU A 129 -8.28 -1.66 18.34
C GLU A 129 -7.91 -0.51 17.42
N ILE A 130 -6.92 -0.74 16.53
CA ILE A 130 -6.58 0.09 15.37
C ILE A 130 -6.89 -0.74 14.12
N LYS A 131 -7.62 -0.16 13.16
CA LYS A 131 -8.03 -0.86 11.94
C LYS A 131 -7.22 -0.46 10.72
N ILE A 132 -6.68 0.76 10.70
CA ILE A 132 -5.90 1.27 9.57
C ILE A 132 -4.56 1.79 10.07
N ILE A 133 -3.47 1.34 9.45
CA ILE A 133 -2.13 1.88 9.67
C ILE A 133 -1.66 2.59 8.41
N PHE A 134 -1.38 3.88 8.52
CA PHE A 134 -0.71 4.65 7.47
C PHE A 134 0.80 4.51 7.60
N ASN A 135 1.45 4.15 6.52
CA ASN A 135 2.90 3.95 6.45
C ASN A 135 3.54 4.87 5.42
N TYR A 136 4.67 5.49 5.80
CA TYR A 136 5.54 6.22 4.90
C TYR A 136 7.01 6.01 5.27
N GLY A 137 7.83 5.65 4.29
CA GLY A 137 9.29 5.56 4.44
C GLY A 137 9.82 4.37 5.24
N VAL A 138 8.95 3.51 5.81
CA VAL A 138 9.35 2.44 6.74
C VAL A 138 9.37 1.06 6.07
N LEU A 139 9.50 1.00 4.74
CA LEU A 139 9.59 -0.27 4.01
C LEU A 139 10.83 -1.08 4.39
N SER A 140 11.93 -0.39 4.74
CA SER A 140 13.24 -1.00 5.06
C SER A 140 13.39 -1.50 6.51
N THR A 141 12.51 -1.12 7.43
CA THR A 141 12.70 -1.34 8.88
C THR A 141 11.92 -2.51 9.45
N GLY A 142 11.70 -3.59 8.68
CA GLY A 142 11.16 -4.83 9.24
C GLY A 142 9.78 -4.71 9.93
N PHE A 143 8.97 -3.70 9.56
CA PHE A 143 7.61 -3.56 10.07
C PHE A 143 6.79 -4.78 9.69
N ASP A 144 6.45 -5.55 10.69
CA ASP A 144 5.65 -6.75 10.57
C ASP A 144 4.27 -6.51 11.19
N ALA A 145 3.22 -6.57 10.37
CA ALA A 145 1.83 -6.45 10.80
C ALA A 145 1.06 -7.73 10.45
N PRO A 146 1.23 -8.80 11.24
CA PRO A 146 0.46 -10.01 11.04
C PRO A 146 -1.03 -9.71 11.24
N GLY A 147 -1.86 -10.34 10.41
CA GLY A 147 -3.31 -10.13 10.42
C GLY A 147 -3.77 -9.01 9.49
N THR A 148 -2.90 -8.45 8.65
CA THR A 148 -3.30 -7.55 7.55
C THR A 148 -4.26 -8.28 6.62
N GLU A 149 -5.42 -7.66 6.38
CA GLU A 149 -6.51 -8.19 5.53
C GLU A 149 -6.62 -7.38 4.23
N ALA A 150 -6.16 -6.13 4.24
CA ALA A 150 -6.13 -5.28 3.05
C ALA A 150 -4.88 -4.41 2.97
N ILE A 151 -4.47 -4.10 1.75
CA ILE A 151 -3.41 -3.14 1.43
C ILE A 151 -4.01 -2.09 0.50
N LEU A 152 -3.80 -0.81 0.80
CA LEU A 152 -4.14 0.29 -0.10
C LEU A 152 -2.84 0.98 -0.54
N ILE A 153 -2.55 0.92 -1.84
CA ILE A 153 -1.38 1.57 -2.44
C ILE A 153 -1.80 2.92 -3.01
N ALA A 154 -1.62 3.97 -2.23
CA ALA A 154 -1.83 5.35 -2.65
C ALA A 154 -0.54 6.01 -3.19
N ARG A 155 0.60 5.35 -3.03
CA ARG A 155 1.90 5.82 -3.53
C ARG A 155 2.21 5.15 -4.86
N PRO A 156 2.23 5.88 -5.97
CA PRO A 156 2.74 5.34 -7.22
C PRO A 156 4.23 5.01 -7.09
N THR A 157 4.67 3.98 -7.78
CA THR A 157 6.08 3.61 -7.88
C THR A 157 6.34 2.98 -9.23
N THR A 158 7.51 3.25 -9.80
CA THR A 158 7.99 2.62 -11.03
C THR A 158 8.84 1.37 -10.72
N SER A 159 9.19 1.17 -9.44
CA SER A 159 10.04 0.06 -9.02
C SER A 159 9.21 -1.17 -8.65
N PRO A 160 9.30 -2.30 -9.40
CA PRO A 160 8.66 -3.57 -9.03
C PRO A 160 9.14 -4.08 -7.67
N VAL A 161 10.39 -3.80 -7.30
CA VAL A 161 10.95 -4.19 -5.99
C VAL A 161 10.24 -3.48 -4.84
N ILE A 162 10.05 -2.16 -4.95
CA ILE A 162 9.32 -1.39 -3.93
C ILE A 162 7.86 -1.84 -3.88
N TYR A 163 7.22 -2.06 -5.03
CA TYR A 163 5.86 -2.55 -5.10
C TYR A 163 5.71 -3.93 -4.43
N SER A 164 6.60 -4.88 -4.76
CA SER A 164 6.64 -6.21 -4.12
C SER A 164 6.86 -6.12 -2.61
N GLN A 165 7.68 -5.19 -2.13
CA GLN A 165 7.87 -4.96 -0.70
C GLN A 165 6.61 -4.44 -0.01
N MET A 166 5.84 -3.57 -0.67
CA MET A 166 4.55 -3.10 -0.16
C MET A 166 3.54 -4.25 -0.09
N LEU A 167 3.43 -5.05 -1.15
CA LEU A 167 2.57 -6.24 -1.19
C LEU A 167 2.96 -7.25 -0.12
N GLY A 168 4.24 -7.52 0.05
CA GLY A 168 4.76 -8.50 1.01
C GLY A 168 4.36 -8.23 2.47
N ARG A 169 3.90 -7.03 2.79
CA ARG A 169 3.40 -6.71 4.15
C ARG A 169 2.03 -7.33 4.44
N GLY A 170 1.19 -7.52 3.43
CA GLY A 170 -0.11 -8.17 3.58
C GLY A 170 -0.17 -9.60 3.09
N LEU A 171 0.91 -10.08 2.44
CA LEU A 171 0.93 -11.41 1.84
C LEU A 171 1.27 -12.53 2.81
N ARG A 172 1.34 -12.27 4.11
CA ARG A 172 1.56 -13.34 5.08
C ARG A 172 0.37 -14.26 5.15
N GLY A 173 0.59 -15.51 4.77
CA GLY A 173 -0.43 -16.55 4.82
C GLY A 173 -0.71 -17.05 6.25
N PRO A 174 -1.72 -17.93 6.40
CA PRO A 174 -2.16 -18.45 7.69
C PRO A 174 -1.05 -19.13 8.49
N LYS A 175 -0.07 -19.73 7.83
CA LYS A 175 1.06 -20.41 8.46
C LYS A 175 1.95 -19.47 9.29
N PHE A 176 1.93 -18.18 8.99
CA PHE A 176 2.66 -17.13 9.69
C PHE A 176 1.76 -16.11 10.40
N GLY A 177 0.55 -16.53 10.76
CA GLY A 177 -0.41 -15.71 11.50
C GLY A 177 -1.13 -14.65 10.66
N GLY A 178 -1.02 -14.72 9.34
CA GLY A 178 -1.78 -13.89 8.40
C GLY A 178 -3.10 -14.53 7.99
N LYS A 179 -3.65 -14.10 6.88
CA LYS A 179 -4.93 -14.55 6.33
C LYS A 179 -4.73 -15.37 5.05
N SER A 180 -5.74 -16.16 4.68
CA SER A 180 -5.73 -16.89 3.40
C SER A 180 -5.81 -15.97 2.19
N GLU A 181 -6.46 -14.82 2.34
CA GLU A 181 -6.67 -13.82 1.29
C GLU A 181 -6.30 -12.42 1.80
N CYS A 182 -5.78 -11.58 0.91
CA CYS A 182 -5.50 -10.18 1.15
C CYS A 182 -6.11 -9.35 0.01
N LEU A 183 -6.88 -8.33 0.35
CA LEU A 183 -7.46 -7.40 -0.62
C LEU A 183 -6.44 -6.32 -0.95
N LEU A 184 -6.09 -6.20 -2.22
CA LEU A 184 -5.22 -5.15 -2.74
C LEU A 184 -6.08 -4.06 -3.39
N ILE A 185 -6.07 -2.86 -2.81
CA ILE A 185 -6.64 -1.67 -3.42
C ILE A 185 -5.48 -0.92 -4.10
N ASP A 186 -5.50 -0.91 -5.42
CA ASP A 186 -4.47 -0.27 -6.23
C ASP A 186 -5.06 0.91 -7.01
N LEU A 187 -4.60 2.11 -6.72
CA LEU A 187 -5.04 3.30 -7.43
C LEU A 187 -4.36 3.37 -8.80
N LYS A 188 -5.15 3.20 -9.84
CA LYS A 188 -4.72 3.40 -11.22
C LYS A 188 -4.87 4.86 -11.61
N ASP A 189 -3.88 5.61 -11.19
CA ASP A 189 -3.69 6.95 -11.74
C ASP A 189 -3.32 6.82 -13.23
N ASN A 190 -3.68 7.79 -14.07
CA ASN A 190 -3.42 7.75 -15.53
C ASN A 190 -1.92 7.83 -15.88
N LEU A 191 -1.08 7.17 -15.11
CA LEU A 191 0.37 7.07 -15.30
C LEU A 191 0.69 5.76 -16.00
N LEU A 192 1.28 5.87 -17.19
CA LEU A 192 1.73 4.70 -17.96
C LEU A 192 2.98 4.08 -17.31
N GLY A 193 3.10 2.77 -17.42
CA GLY A 193 4.31 2.03 -17.04
C GLY A 193 4.49 1.79 -15.52
N LEU A 194 3.46 1.99 -14.70
CA LEU A 194 3.51 1.56 -13.31
C LEU A 194 3.42 0.03 -13.22
N PRO A 195 4.20 -0.59 -12.31
CA PRO A 195 4.11 -2.02 -12.06
C PRO A 195 2.72 -2.39 -11.51
N ASP A 196 2.30 -3.59 -11.81
CA ASP A 196 1.11 -4.23 -11.24
C ASP A 196 1.50 -5.55 -10.54
N GLU A 197 0.52 -6.23 -9.96
CA GLU A 197 0.76 -7.50 -9.28
C GLU A 197 1.35 -8.56 -10.22
N LYS A 198 0.97 -8.57 -11.49
CA LYS A 198 1.50 -9.53 -12.47
C LYS A 198 2.96 -9.28 -12.78
N THR A 199 3.35 -8.01 -12.92
CA THR A 199 4.74 -7.61 -13.18
C THR A 199 5.68 -7.98 -12.03
N CYS A 200 5.16 -8.04 -10.80
CA CYS A 200 5.96 -8.33 -9.62
C CYS A 200 6.17 -9.82 -9.37
N PHE A 201 5.36 -10.67 -9.98
CA PHE A 201 5.33 -12.11 -9.71
C PHE A 201 5.67 -12.97 -10.93
N THR A 202 6.08 -12.37 -12.03
CA THR A 202 6.69 -13.05 -13.18
C THR A 202 8.20 -12.98 -13.07
#